data_6572063c8532d66dc0b32ce2e334f828
#
_entry.id   6572063c8532d66dc0b32ce2e334f828
#
_cell.length_a   1.000
_cell.length_b   1.000
_cell.length_c   1.000
_cell.angle_alpha   90.00
_cell.angle_beta   90.00
_cell.angle_gamma   90.00
#
_symmetry.space_group_name_H-M   'P 1'
#
loop_
_entity.id
_entity.type
_entity.pdbx_description
1 polymer ?
#
loop_
_entity_poly.entity_id
_entity_poly.type
_entity_poly.pdbx_seq_one_letter_code
_entity_poly.pdbx_strand_id
1 'polypeptide(L)'
;VTEIKNLQQDLAKKFKPTQGPSSMSDAVERVTAITTVMTKVAALPEDLRSEAMQPGKKMMMESMEATVNNYFELPQSEREAYLDNQIRQMEFMRQAFEAGKSVMSAIGWSKKKSDAEKEGPPWMKNRSEDEQNAWRKKMMDRTTPEQRAKFGEYFSAMKRRREELGLPSWG
;
A
#
# COMPACT_ATOMS: atom_id res chain seq x y z
N VAL A 1 9.68 -11.45 -16.44
CA VAL A 1 9.66 -10.03 -15.97
C VAL A 1 8.78 -9.17 -16.87
N THR A 2 8.99 -9.16 -18.19
CA THR A 2 8.23 -8.32 -19.14
C THR A 2 6.72 -8.57 -19.09
N GLU A 3 6.28 -9.82 -19.06
CA GLU A 3 4.87 -10.19 -18.92
C GLU A 3 4.24 -9.61 -17.63
N ILE A 4 4.98 -9.69 -16.53
CA ILE A 4 4.52 -9.16 -15.24
C ILE A 4 4.42 -7.63 -15.28
N LYS A 5 5.39 -6.96 -15.89
CA LYS A 5 5.36 -5.50 -16.07
C LYS A 5 4.15 -5.06 -16.93
N ASN A 6 3.87 -5.77 -18.00
CA ASN A 6 2.71 -5.51 -18.85
C ASN A 6 1.39 -5.72 -18.08
N LEU A 7 1.28 -6.81 -17.34
CA LEU A 7 0.12 -7.08 -16.49
C LEU A 7 -0.11 -5.98 -15.45
N GLN A 8 0.95 -5.50 -14.80
CA GLN A 8 0.85 -4.38 -13.85
C GLN A 8 0.38 -3.08 -14.54
N GLN A 9 0.85 -2.81 -15.75
CA GLN A 9 0.39 -1.63 -16.52
C GLN A 9 -1.08 -1.73 -16.92
N ASP A 10 -1.53 -2.90 -17.34
CA ASP A 10 -2.94 -3.13 -17.69
C ASP A 10 -3.85 -3.01 -16.47
N LEU A 11 -3.42 -3.52 -15.33
CA LEU A 11 -4.14 -3.34 -14.07
C LEU A 11 -4.19 -1.88 -13.64
N ALA A 12 -3.13 -1.12 -13.85
CA ALA A 12 -3.10 0.32 -13.57
C ALA A 12 -4.09 1.09 -14.43
N LYS A 13 -4.24 0.72 -15.70
CA LYS A 13 -5.24 1.31 -16.58
C LYS A 13 -6.66 0.98 -16.13
N LYS A 14 -6.90 -0.29 -15.75
CA LYS A 14 -8.21 -0.75 -15.32
C LYS A 14 -8.66 -0.13 -14.00
N PHE A 15 -7.80 -0.11 -12.99
CA PHE A 15 -8.17 0.26 -11.64
C PHE A 15 -7.77 1.69 -11.23
N LYS A 16 -7.19 2.47 -12.10
CA LYS A 16 -6.76 3.86 -11.84
C LYS A 16 -6.18 4.02 -10.43
N PRO A 17 -4.86 3.96 -10.22
CA PRO A 17 -4.21 3.91 -8.91
C PRO A 17 -4.60 5.03 -7.94
N THR A 18 -5.05 6.18 -8.48
CA THR A 18 -5.51 7.34 -7.69
C THR A 18 -6.95 7.20 -7.17
N GLN A 19 -7.67 6.17 -7.59
CA GLN A 19 -9.03 5.87 -7.14
C GLN A 19 -9.05 4.56 -6.36
N GLY A 20 -9.43 4.63 -5.09
CA GLY A 20 -9.66 3.44 -4.29
C GLY A 20 -10.90 2.66 -4.72
N PRO A 21 -11.15 1.48 -4.11
CA PRO A 21 -12.32 0.67 -4.43
C PRO A 21 -13.61 1.41 -4.07
N SER A 22 -14.59 1.34 -4.96
CA SER A 22 -15.92 1.94 -4.77
C SER A 22 -16.88 1.04 -4.00
N SER A 23 -16.58 -0.25 -3.92
CA SER A 23 -17.40 -1.28 -3.26
C SER A 23 -16.54 -2.43 -2.78
N MET A 24 -17.13 -3.32 -1.99
CA MET A 24 -16.47 -4.57 -1.59
C MET A 24 -16.18 -5.48 -2.78
N SER A 25 -17.06 -5.54 -3.77
CA SER A 25 -16.85 -6.29 -5.00
C SER A 25 -15.66 -5.76 -5.81
N ASP A 26 -15.54 -4.44 -5.95
CA ASP A 26 -14.38 -3.79 -6.60
C ASP A 26 -13.09 -4.07 -5.81
N ALA A 27 -13.14 -4.02 -4.49
CA ALA A 27 -11.99 -4.35 -3.65
C ALA A 27 -11.54 -5.81 -3.83
N VAL A 28 -12.46 -6.77 -3.88
CA VAL A 28 -12.15 -8.18 -4.12
C VAL A 28 -11.52 -8.38 -5.52
N GLU A 29 -12.04 -7.71 -6.54
CA GLU A 29 -11.46 -7.77 -7.89
C GLU A 29 -10.02 -7.23 -7.92
N ARG A 30 -9.76 -6.12 -7.25
CA ARG A 30 -8.41 -5.53 -7.12
C ARG A 30 -7.46 -6.45 -6.37
N VAL A 31 -7.89 -7.03 -5.26
CA VAL A 31 -7.07 -7.98 -4.49
C VAL A 31 -6.78 -9.24 -5.31
N THR A 32 -7.73 -9.75 -6.05
CA THR A 32 -7.52 -10.89 -6.95
C THR A 32 -6.47 -10.57 -8.01
N ALA A 33 -6.54 -9.40 -8.60
CA ALA A 33 -5.57 -8.94 -9.59
C ALA A 33 -4.16 -8.78 -8.97
N ILE A 34 -4.06 -8.20 -7.79
CA ILE A 34 -2.79 -8.07 -7.05
C ILE A 34 -2.23 -9.45 -6.72
N THR A 35 -3.06 -10.36 -6.24
CA THR A 35 -2.66 -11.74 -5.92
C THR A 35 -2.13 -12.47 -7.16
N THR A 36 -2.74 -12.27 -8.32
CA THR A 36 -2.28 -12.84 -9.59
C THR A 36 -0.87 -12.34 -9.94
N VAL A 37 -0.63 -11.04 -9.81
CA VAL A 37 0.72 -10.46 -10.02
C VAL A 37 1.71 -11.06 -9.03
N MET A 38 1.36 -11.10 -7.74
CA MET A 38 2.23 -11.63 -6.69
C MET A 38 2.57 -13.11 -6.90
N THR A 39 1.61 -13.92 -7.36
CA THR A 39 1.85 -15.32 -7.71
C THR A 39 2.88 -15.45 -8.82
N LYS A 40 2.75 -14.65 -9.88
CA LYS A 40 3.72 -14.63 -10.99
C LYS A 40 5.10 -14.15 -10.54
N VAL A 41 5.17 -13.15 -9.67
CA VAL A 41 6.44 -12.67 -9.09
C VAL A 41 7.07 -13.75 -8.22
N ALA A 42 6.29 -14.44 -7.39
CA ALA A 42 6.79 -15.52 -6.54
C ALA A 42 7.38 -16.69 -7.32
N ALA A 43 6.90 -16.93 -8.55
CA ALA A 43 7.41 -17.96 -9.45
C ALA A 43 8.75 -17.57 -10.13
N LEU A 44 9.18 -16.30 -10.05
CA LEU A 44 10.47 -15.86 -10.59
C LEU A 44 11.63 -16.25 -9.68
N PRO A 45 12.84 -16.41 -10.23
CA PRO A 45 14.08 -16.40 -9.46
C PRO A 45 14.19 -15.18 -8.55
N GLU A 46 14.81 -15.33 -7.39
CA GLU A 46 14.83 -14.30 -6.33
C GLU A 46 15.44 -12.97 -6.81
N ASP A 47 16.49 -13.04 -7.60
CA ASP A 47 17.19 -11.90 -8.19
C ASP A 47 16.29 -11.05 -9.11
N LEU A 48 15.33 -11.68 -9.80
CA LEU A 48 14.41 -11.00 -10.72
C LEU A 48 13.15 -10.42 -10.05
N ARG A 49 12.83 -10.87 -8.83
CA ARG A 49 11.61 -10.42 -8.11
C ARG A 49 11.62 -8.91 -7.85
N SER A 50 12.75 -8.39 -7.44
CA SER A 50 12.89 -6.95 -7.16
C SER A 50 12.63 -6.10 -8.40
N GLU A 51 13.19 -6.51 -9.54
CA GLU A 51 12.97 -5.83 -10.82
C GLU A 51 11.49 -5.90 -11.26
N ALA A 52 10.89 -7.09 -11.15
CA ALA A 52 9.48 -7.29 -11.51
C ALA A 52 8.51 -6.45 -10.67
N MET A 53 8.88 -6.09 -9.43
CA MET A 53 8.05 -5.30 -8.52
C MET A 53 8.21 -3.77 -8.69
N GLN A 54 9.20 -3.31 -9.44
CA GLN A 54 9.48 -1.86 -9.57
C GLN A 54 8.29 -1.04 -10.10
N PRO A 55 7.57 -1.46 -11.17
CA PRO A 55 6.43 -0.69 -11.66
C PRO A 55 5.31 -0.55 -10.61
N GLY A 56 5.01 -1.63 -9.89
CA GLY A 56 4.01 -1.61 -8.82
C GLY A 56 4.38 -0.68 -7.67
N LYS A 57 5.65 -0.68 -7.26
CA LYS A 57 6.16 0.24 -6.22
C LYS A 57 6.06 1.70 -6.66
N LYS A 58 6.46 2.00 -7.89
CA LYS A 58 6.37 3.35 -8.46
C LYS A 58 4.92 3.84 -8.47
N MET A 59 4.02 3.00 -8.98
CA MET A 59 2.60 3.30 -9.06
C MET A 59 1.97 3.55 -7.68
N MET A 60 2.33 2.75 -6.67
CA MET A 60 1.87 2.92 -5.29
C MET A 60 2.34 4.26 -4.71
N MET A 61 3.59 4.65 -4.95
CA MET A 61 4.14 5.94 -4.49
C MET A 61 3.44 7.12 -5.15
N GLU A 62 3.22 7.07 -6.45
CA GLU A 62 2.50 8.11 -7.20
C GLU A 62 1.05 8.23 -6.74
N SER A 63 0.38 7.11 -6.50
CA SER A 63 -0.97 7.08 -5.96
C SER A 63 -1.07 7.71 -4.56
N MET A 64 -0.13 7.39 -3.69
CA MET A 64 -0.08 7.96 -2.34
C MET A 64 0.18 9.47 -2.37
N GLU A 65 1.12 9.92 -3.21
CA GLU A 65 1.40 11.34 -3.38
C GLU A 65 0.16 12.10 -3.90
N ALA A 66 -0.53 11.56 -4.90
CA ALA A 66 -1.77 12.14 -5.42
C ALA A 66 -2.87 12.20 -4.34
N THR A 67 -3.01 11.16 -3.54
CA THR A 67 -3.99 11.12 -2.44
C THR A 67 -3.72 12.22 -1.41
N VAL A 68 -2.48 12.40 -1.02
CA VAL A 68 -2.07 13.44 -0.05
C VAL A 68 -2.27 14.84 -0.66
N ASN A 69 -1.84 15.06 -1.89
CA ASN A 69 -2.02 16.35 -2.55
C ASN A 69 -3.50 16.71 -2.69
N ASN A 70 -4.35 15.78 -3.09
CA ASN A 70 -5.79 15.99 -3.19
C ASN A 70 -6.40 16.42 -1.85
N TYR A 71 -5.96 15.83 -0.73
CA TYR A 71 -6.41 16.23 0.60
C TYR A 71 -6.11 17.71 0.89
N PHE A 72 -4.91 18.19 0.56
CA PHE A 72 -4.52 19.58 0.81
C PHE A 72 -5.14 20.58 -0.19
N GLU A 73 -5.52 20.13 -1.40
CA GLU A 73 -6.23 20.95 -2.37
C GLU A 73 -7.70 21.19 -1.99
N LEU A 74 -8.28 20.34 -1.15
CA LEU A 74 -9.65 20.49 -0.68
C LEU A 74 -9.80 21.63 0.36
N PRO A 75 -10.94 22.34 0.37
CA PRO A 75 -11.32 23.20 1.46
C PRO A 75 -11.33 22.44 2.78
N GLN A 76 -11.00 23.10 3.89
CA GLN A 76 -10.94 22.43 5.21
C GLN A 76 -12.26 21.75 5.59
N SER A 77 -13.40 22.33 5.20
CA SER A 77 -14.73 21.78 5.43
C SER A 77 -15.00 20.44 4.74
N GLU A 78 -14.26 20.11 3.67
CA GLU A 78 -14.43 18.86 2.90
C GLU A 78 -13.41 17.79 3.26
N ARG A 79 -12.38 18.13 4.03
CA ARG A 79 -11.27 17.23 4.37
C ARG A 79 -11.71 16.04 5.23
N GLU A 80 -12.65 16.26 6.15
CA GLU A 80 -13.17 15.17 7.01
C GLU A 80 -13.90 14.11 6.18
N ALA A 81 -14.78 14.51 5.28
CA ALA A 81 -15.48 13.60 4.37
C ALA A 81 -14.51 12.87 3.44
N TYR A 82 -13.43 13.53 3.02
CA TYR A 82 -12.37 12.91 2.24
C TYR A 82 -11.65 11.81 3.03
N LEU A 83 -11.30 12.08 4.29
CA LEU A 83 -10.68 11.09 5.17
C LEU A 83 -11.61 9.90 5.41
N ASP A 84 -12.90 10.14 5.65
CA ASP A 84 -13.90 9.08 5.80
C ASP A 84 -13.98 8.18 4.59
N ASN A 85 -13.96 8.77 3.40
CA ASN A 85 -13.94 8.01 2.14
C ASN A 85 -12.65 7.19 2.00
N GLN A 86 -11.49 7.77 2.30
CA GLN A 86 -10.21 7.05 2.27
C GLN A 86 -10.20 5.89 3.27
N ILE A 87 -10.68 6.09 4.49
CA ILE A 87 -10.79 5.06 5.51
C ILE A 87 -11.70 3.92 5.05
N ARG A 88 -12.85 4.24 4.46
CA ARG A 88 -13.79 3.25 3.89
C ARG A 88 -13.13 2.40 2.80
N GLN A 89 -12.41 3.03 1.88
CA GLN A 89 -11.69 2.33 0.82
C GLN A 89 -10.61 1.40 1.39
N MET A 90 -9.89 1.84 2.39
CA MET A 90 -8.87 1.02 3.07
C MET A 90 -9.52 -0.16 3.81
N GLU A 91 -10.67 0.02 4.44
CA GLU A 91 -11.40 -1.07 5.09
C GLU A 91 -11.92 -2.10 4.07
N PHE A 92 -12.41 -1.67 2.90
CA PHE A 92 -12.75 -2.59 1.82
C PHE A 92 -11.54 -3.42 1.37
N MET A 93 -10.40 -2.78 1.16
CA MET A 93 -9.17 -3.48 0.79
C MET A 93 -8.71 -4.43 1.89
N ARG A 94 -8.75 -4.01 3.15
CA ARG A 94 -8.39 -4.87 4.29
C ARG A 94 -9.26 -6.12 4.35
N GLN A 95 -10.57 -5.98 4.24
CA GLN A 95 -11.50 -7.10 4.25
C GLN A 95 -11.29 -8.02 3.03
N ALA A 96 -11.02 -7.46 1.86
CA ALA A 96 -10.73 -8.23 0.66
C ALA A 96 -9.40 -9.01 0.79
N PHE A 97 -8.37 -8.43 1.38
CA PHE A 97 -7.11 -9.12 1.69
C PHE A 97 -7.31 -10.24 2.72
N GLU A 98 -8.10 -10.02 3.76
CA GLU A 98 -8.44 -11.06 4.72
C GLU A 98 -9.13 -12.26 4.04
N ALA A 99 -10.07 -12.01 3.14
CA ALA A 99 -10.73 -13.05 2.36
C ALA A 99 -9.76 -13.78 1.42
N GLY A 100 -8.73 -13.10 0.88
CA GLY A 100 -7.70 -13.67 0.01
C GLY A 100 -6.50 -14.30 0.74
N LYS A 101 -6.46 -14.27 2.06
CA LYS A 101 -5.31 -14.70 2.88
C LYS A 101 -4.95 -16.17 2.68
N SER A 102 -5.93 -17.05 2.45
CA SER A 102 -5.71 -18.47 2.17
C SER A 102 -4.95 -18.70 0.86
N VAL A 103 -5.22 -17.90 -0.16
CA VAL A 103 -4.51 -17.96 -1.46
C VAL A 103 -3.07 -17.50 -1.29
N MET A 104 -2.82 -16.42 -0.56
CA MET A 104 -1.47 -15.90 -0.28
C MET A 104 -0.64 -16.93 0.52
N SER A 105 -1.26 -17.64 1.46
CA SER A 105 -0.62 -18.74 2.18
C SER A 105 -0.25 -19.92 1.27
N ALA A 106 -1.13 -20.27 0.34
CA ALA A 106 -0.92 -21.40 -0.59
C ALA A 106 0.26 -21.17 -1.53
N ILE A 107 0.54 -19.92 -1.95
CA ILE A 107 1.71 -19.59 -2.80
C ILE A 107 3.02 -19.46 -2.03
N GLY A 108 3.02 -19.75 -0.72
CA GLY A 108 4.23 -19.73 0.12
C GLY A 108 4.69 -18.34 0.56
N TRP A 109 3.95 -17.29 0.24
CA TRP A 109 4.26 -15.91 0.64
C TRP A 109 4.26 -15.72 2.16
N SER A 110 3.45 -16.52 2.89
CA SER A 110 3.34 -16.46 4.34
C SER A 110 4.11 -17.56 5.08
N LYS A 111 4.74 -18.52 4.39
CA LYS A 111 5.47 -19.63 5.03
C LYS A 111 6.74 -19.24 5.78
N LYS A 112 7.26 -18.03 5.61
CA LYS A 112 8.39 -17.50 6.41
C LYS A 112 7.93 -16.83 7.73
N LYS A 113 6.66 -16.99 8.12
CA LYS A 113 6.05 -16.26 9.24
C LYS A 113 6.01 -16.96 10.58
N SER A 114 6.57 -18.16 10.77
CA SER A 114 6.42 -18.88 12.04
C SER A 114 7.11 -18.21 13.24
N ASP A 115 8.14 -17.38 13.03
CA ASP A 115 8.81 -16.63 14.12
C ASP A 115 8.66 -15.11 14.02
N ALA A 116 8.09 -14.61 12.94
CA ALA A 116 8.01 -13.19 12.61
C ALA A 116 6.63 -12.55 12.89
N GLU A 117 5.65 -13.32 13.39
CA GLU A 117 4.26 -12.84 13.54
C GLU A 117 4.06 -11.82 14.68
N LYS A 118 5.07 -11.58 15.50
CA LYS A 118 4.94 -10.71 16.68
C LYS A 118 5.32 -9.24 16.45
N GLU A 119 5.82 -8.85 15.28
CA GLU A 119 6.45 -7.55 15.11
C GLU A 119 6.23 -6.89 13.74
N GLY A 120 5.04 -6.43 13.34
CA GLY A 120 4.77 -5.56 12.19
C GLY A 120 4.98 -6.14 10.77
N PRO A 121 4.77 -5.38 9.70
CA PRO A 121 4.92 -5.89 8.34
C PRO A 121 6.38 -6.22 7.98
N PRO A 122 6.62 -7.21 7.09
CA PRO A 122 7.97 -7.72 6.76
C PRO A 122 8.96 -6.64 6.27
N TRP A 123 8.44 -5.56 5.69
CA TRP A 123 9.26 -4.44 5.22
C TRP A 123 9.64 -3.45 6.32
N MET A 124 8.99 -3.52 7.49
CA MET A 124 9.36 -2.76 8.70
C MET A 124 10.25 -3.55 9.65
N LYS A 125 10.30 -4.89 9.50
CA LYS A 125 10.99 -5.77 10.42
C LYS A 125 12.41 -6.08 10.00
N ASN A 126 13.27 -6.32 11.00
CA ASN A 126 14.62 -6.88 10.85
C ASN A 126 15.56 -6.09 9.94
N ARG A 127 15.31 -4.79 9.76
CA ARG A 127 16.37 -3.92 9.23
C ARG A 127 17.29 -3.56 10.36
N SER A 128 18.58 -3.74 10.17
CA SER A 128 19.60 -3.20 11.05
C SER A 128 19.41 -1.68 11.14
N GLU A 129 19.92 -1.05 12.18
CA GLU A 129 19.87 0.41 12.32
C GLU A 129 20.47 1.10 11.10
N ASP A 130 21.54 0.57 10.53
CA ASP A 130 22.16 1.07 9.30
C ASP A 130 21.22 0.97 8.07
N GLU A 131 20.49 -0.11 7.93
CA GLU A 131 19.50 -0.28 6.86
C GLU A 131 18.30 0.67 7.03
N GLN A 132 17.86 0.91 8.26
CA GLN A 132 16.82 1.88 8.57
C GLN A 132 17.28 3.30 8.23
N ASN A 133 18.50 3.65 8.58
CA ASN A 133 19.09 4.95 8.28
C ASN A 133 19.31 5.15 6.78
N ALA A 134 19.78 4.13 6.06
CA ALA A 134 19.91 4.15 4.61
C ALA A 134 18.54 4.33 3.92
N TRP A 135 17.49 3.66 4.41
CA TRP A 135 16.13 3.82 3.90
C TRP A 135 15.58 5.23 4.17
N ARG A 136 15.77 5.74 5.39
CA ARG A 136 15.38 7.12 5.75
C ARG A 136 16.07 8.14 4.86
N LYS A 137 17.39 7.99 4.67
CA LYS A 137 18.16 8.85 3.77
C LYS A 137 17.61 8.81 2.34
N LYS A 138 17.34 7.62 1.82
CA LYS A 138 16.77 7.45 0.48
C LYS A 138 15.39 8.09 0.34
N MET A 139 14.55 8.01 1.36
CA MET A 139 13.25 8.71 1.41
C MET A 139 13.43 10.22 1.48
N MET A 140 14.39 10.70 2.27
CA MET A 140 14.70 12.12 2.39
C MET A 140 15.25 12.71 1.09
N ASP A 141 16.07 11.95 0.37
CA ASP A 141 16.65 12.37 -0.93
C ASP A 141 15.59 12.43 -2.05
N ARG A 142 14.52 11.64 -1.93
CA ARG A 142 13.43 11.58 -2.92
C ARG A 142 12.27 12.54 -2.66
N THR A 143 12.20 13.11 -1.46
CA THR A 143 11.09 13.97 -1.04
C THR A 143 11.60 15.34 -0.59
N THR A 144 10.85 16.39 -0.92
CA THR A 144 11.11 17.72 -0.37
C THR A 144 10.67 17.81 1.10
N PRO A 145 11.22 18.73 1.90
CA PRO A 145 10.73 18.99 3.25
C PRO A 145 9.22 19.28 3.30
N GLU A 146 8.70 20.00 2.31
CA GLU A 146 7.27 20.30 2.16
C GLU A 146 6.44 19.04 1.96
N GLN A 147 6.86 18.15 1.06
CA GLN A 147 6.19 16.86 0.86
C GLN A 147 6.17 16.04 2.15
N ARG A 148 7.28 15.93 2.86
CA ARG A 148 7.34 15.21 4.13
C ARG A 148 6.41 15.79 5.19
N ALA A 149 6.31 17.11 5.28
CA ALA A 149 5.38 17.78 6.18
C ALA A 149 3.92 17.48 5.82
N LYS A 150 3.57 17.53 4.54
CA LYS A 150 2.23 17.17 4.04
C LYS A 150 1.87 15.71 4.36
N PHE A 151 2.78 14.77 4.10
CA PHE A 151 2.58 13.36 4.44
C PHE A 151 2.36 13.17 5.94
N GLY A 152 3.20 13.78 6.79
CA GLY A 152 3.07 13.69 8.23
C GLY A 152 1.74 14.25 8.74
N GLU A 153 1.31 15.39 8.25
CA GLU A 153 0.03 16.01 8.61
C GLU A 153 -1.16 15.15 8.15
N TYR A 154 -1.13 14.66 6.91
CA TYR A 154 -2.17 13.78 6.37
C TYR A 154 -2.32 12.50 7.20
N PHE A 155 -1.21 11.81 7.49
CA PHE A 155 -1.27 10.58 8.29
C PHE A 155 -1.70 10.82 9.73
N SER A 156 -1.33 11.95 10.33
CA SER A 156 -1.79 12.34 11.65
C SER A 156 -3.31 12.62 11.66
N ALA A 157 -3.81 13.31 10.64
CA ALA A 157 -5.24 13.55 10.47
C ALA A 157 -6.02 12.23 10.25
N MET A 158 -5.49 11.34 9.43
CA MET A 158 -6.06 10.02 9.19
C MET A 158 -6.12 9.18 10.46
N LYS A 159 -5.04 9.14 11.23
CA LYS A 159 -4.99 8.42 12.52
C LYS A 159 -6.04 8.94 13.48
N ARG A 160 -6.10 10.25 13.67
CA ARG A 160 -7.07 10.91 14.54
C ARG A 160 -8.50 10.60 14.12
N ARG A 161 -8.79 10.65 12.81
CA ARG A 161 -10.12 10.34 12.29
C ARG A 161 -10.50 8.87 12.52
N ARG A 162 -9.57 7.95 12.35
CA ARG A 162 -9.79 6.52 12.67
C ARG A 162 -10.14 6.31 14.15
N GLU A 163 -9.43 6.99 15.04
CA GLU A 163 -9.71 6.93 16.48
C GLU A 163 -11.12 7.47 16.81
N GLU A 164 -11.53 8.60 16.21
CA GLU A 164 -12.88 9.16 16.34
C GLU A 164 -13.98 8.18 15.87
N LEU A 165 -13.70 7.40 14.82
CA LEU A 165 -14.61 6.38 14.30
C LEU A 165 -14.56 5.06 15.07
N GLY A 166 -13.74 4.94 16.12
CA GLY A 166 -13.60 3.72 16.93
C GLY A 166 -12.87 2.58 16.21
N LEU A 167 -12.12 2.88 15.14
CA LEU A 167 -11.34 1.90 14.40
C LEU A 167 -9.98 1.69 15.06
N PRO A 168 -9.38 0.48 14.95
CA PRO A 168 -8.04 0.24 15.48
C PRO A 168 -7.02 1.21 14.87
N SER A 169 -6.15 1.75 15.73
CA SER A 169 -4.99 2.50 15.25
C SER A 169 -4.07 1.57 14.45
N TRP A 170 -3.44 2.12 13.44
CA TRP A 170 -2.37 1.41 12.74
C TRP A 170 -1.21 1.29 13.72
N GLY A 171 -1.03 0.08 14.17
CA GLY A 171 0.01 -0.22 15.16
C GLY A 171 1.41 0.09 14.69
#